data_9d22965f80b41b1a684cd58ae013a02b
#
_entry.id   9d22965f80b41b1a684cd58ae013a02b
#
_cell.length_a   1.000
_cell.length_b   1.000
_cell.length_c   1.000
_cell.angle_alpha   90.00
_cell.angle_beta   90.00
_cell.angle_gamma   90.00
#
_symmetry.space_group_name_H-M   'P 1'
#
loop_
_entity.id
_entity.type
_entity.pdbx_description
1 polymer ?
#
loop_
_entity_poly.entity_id
_entity_poly.type
_entity_poly.pdbx_seq_one_letter_code
_entity_poly.pdbx_strand_id
1 'polypeptide(L)'
;MESKLEYYSRLEDEIIRTYREAKDEETRNAARMLMKEHQNKMFEWETLDFYEVYQAYREAAEDGNEFLNFDSVFNSEKVNSYVRIMKENGIKHFTYSSTWTDSIRCVWDFEQAGAQLEKVTQIQYRDKEIPAIQLKID
;
A
#
# COMPACT_ATOMS: atom_id res chain seq x y z
N MET A 1 9.41 16.14 -5.46
CA MET A 1 9.19 16.14 -3.99
C MET A 1 8.73 14.77 -3.53
N GLU A 2 9.33 14.27 -2.49
CA GLU A 2 9.00 12.95 -1.94
C GLU A 2 7.61 12.98 -1.27
N SER A 3 6.75 11.99 -1.59
CA SER A 3 5.46 11.84 -0.91
C SER A 3 5.65 11.21 0.48
N LYS A 4 4.61 11.26 1.33
CA LYS A 4 4.66 10.59 2.63
C LYS A 4 4.88 9.09 2.48
N LEU A 5 4.21 8.44 1.51
CA LEU A 5 4.40 7.01 1.26
C LEU A 5 5.85 6.71 0.90
N GLU A 6 6.44 7.49 0.00
CA GLU A 6 7.84 7.32 -0.38
C GLU A 6 8.78 7.55 0.81
N TYR A 7 8.50 8.57 1.61
CA TYR A 7 9.29 8.92 2.79
C TYR A 7 9.33 7.77 3.81
N TYR A 8 8.15 7.29 4.22
CA TYR A 8 8.08 6.18 5.19
C TYR A 8 8.68 4.90 4.62
N SER A 9 8.45 4.63 3.35
CA SER A 9 9.00 3.45 2.67
C SER A 9 10.53 3.49 2.61
N ARG A 10 11.09 4.65 2.32
CA ARG A 10 12.55 4.83 2.29
C ARG A 10 13.17 4.60 3.66
N LEU A 11 12.56 5.14 4.72
CA LEU A 11 13.02 4.92 6.09
C LEU A 11 12.97 3.44 6.47
N GLU A 12 11.88 2.76 6.12
CA GLU A 12 11.75 1.33 6.40
C GLU A 12 12.83 0.52 5.66
N ASP A 13 13.09 0.84 4.41
CA ASP A 13 14.13 0.17 3.62
C ASP A 13 15.53 0.37 4.24
N GLU A 14 15.82 1.55 4.74
CA GLU A 14 17.07 1.83 5.43
C GLU A 14 17.23 0.98 6.69
N ILE A 15 16.16 0.85 7.47
CA ILE A 15 16.16 0.03 8.69
C ILE A 15 16.35 -1.44 8.35
N ILE A 16 15.64 -1.93 7.35
CA ILE A 16 15.74 -3.32 6.89
C ILE A 16 17.16 -3.61 6.42
N ARG A 17 17.76 -2.71 5.66
CA ARG A 17 19.14 -2.85 5.19
C ARG A 17 20.11 -2.92 6.35
N THR A 18 19.96 -2.03 7.34
CA THR A 18 20.80 -2.04 8.54
C THR A 18 20.72 -3.38 9.26
N TYR A 19 19.51 -3.93 9.40
CA TYR A 19 19.30 -5.23 10.02
C TYR A 19 20.00 -6.35 9.24
N ARG A 20 19.85 -6.37 7.92
CA ARG A 20 20.44 -7.42 7.07
C ARG A 20 21.97 -7.36 7.04
N GLU A 21 22.53 -6.18 7.07
CA GLU A 21 23.99 -5.98 7.03
C GLU A 21 24.64 -6.07 8.40
N ALA A 22 23.86 -6.17 9.47
CA ALA A 22 24.38 -6.23 10.82
C ALA A 22 25.22 -7.50 11.04
N LYS A 23 26.39 -7.32 11.64
CA LYS A 23 27.34 -8.40 11.91
C LYS A 23 27.28 -8.90 13.35
N ASP A 24 26.53 -8.24 14.21
CA ASP A 24 26.40 -8.61 15.61
C ASP A 24 24.95 -8.42 16.09
N GLU A 25 24.66 -9.02 17.25
CA GLU A 25 23.32 -9.01 17.81
C GLU A 25 22.93 -7.62 18.33
N GLU A 26 23.88 -6.85 18.82
CA GLU A 26 23.63 -5.49 19.31
C GLU A 26 23.11 -4.59 18.18
N THR A 27 23.75 -4.64 17.02
CA THR A 27 23.32 -3.86 15.84
C THR A 27 21.95 -4.32 15.35
N ARG A 28 21.70 -5.64 15.32
CA ARG A 28 20.37 -6.17 14.93
C ARG A 28 19.28 -5.71 15.89
N ASN A 29 19.56 -5.72 17.20
CA ASN A 29 18.59 -5.25 18.19
C ASN A 29 18.31 -3.75 18.04
N ALA A 30 19.33 -2.95 17.77
CA ALA A 30 19.16 -1.52 17.50
C ALA A 30 18.25 -1.29 16.28
N ALA A 31 18.44 -2.06 15.21
CA ALA A 31 17.59 -1.98 14.02
C ALA A 31 16.15 -2.37 14.32
N ARG A 32 15.91 -3.41 15.14
CA ARG A 32 14.56 -3.80 15.57
C ARG A 32 13.89 -2.68 16.36
N MET A 33 14.63 -1.99 17.22
CA MET A 33 14.10 -0.85 17.99
C MET A 33 13.74 0.31 17.06
N LEU A 34 14.58 0.59 16.07
CA LEU A 34 14.29 1.64 15.08
C LEU A 34 13.03 1.31 14.28
N MET A 35 12.83 0.04 13.91
CA MET A 35 11.62 -0.39 13.21
C MET A 35 10.38 -0.17 14.07
N LYS A 36 10.46 -0.52 15.35
CA LYS A 36 9.34 -0.31 16.28
C LYS A 36 9.02 1.17 16.44
N GLU A 37 10.04 2.02 16.56
CA GLU A 37 9.85 3.47 16.62
C GLU A 37 9.23 4.02 15.34
N HIS A 38 9.66 3.53 14.18
CA HIS A 38 9.13 3.91 12.89
C HIS A 38 7.63 3.60 12.79
N GLN A 39 7.22 2.39 13.18
CA GLN A 39 5.83 1.99 13.19
C GLN A 39 5.01 2.82 14.19
N ASN A 40 5.54 3.05 15.38
CA ASN A 40 4.86 3.85 16.40
C ASN A 40 4.64 5.29 15.95
N LYS A 41 5.64 5.91 15.29
CA LYS A 41 5.50 7.26 14.74
C LYS A 41 4.43 7.32 13.67
N MET A 42 4.36 6.32 12.80
CA MET A 42 3.33 6.26 11.78
C MET A 42 1.94 6.17 12.39
N PHE A 43 1.75 5.32 13.41
CA PHE A 43 0.48 5.20 14.11
C PHE A 43 0.10 6.47 14.87
N GLU A 44 1.09 7.20 15.40
CA GLU A 44 0.86 8.44 16.15
C GLU A 44 0.49 9.60 15.22
N TRP A 45 1.19 9.72 14.08
CA TRP A 45 1.08 10.90 13.20
C TRP A 45 0.12 10.73 12.02
N GLU A 46 -0.20 9.49 11.65
CA GLU A 46 -1.04 9.20 10.50
C GLU A 46 -2.31 8.45 10.91
N THR A 47 -3.29 8.44 10.02
CA THR A 47 -4.55 7.72 10.26
C THR A 47 -4.37 6.22 9.98
N LEU A 48 -5.31 5.41 10.49
CA LEU A 48 -5.35 3.99 10.18
C LEU A 48 -5.50 3.75 8.67
N ASP A 49 -6.31 4.58 7.99
CA ASP A 49 -6.51 4.46 6.54
C ASP A 49 -5.21 4.71 5.78
N PHE A 50 -4.42 5.69 6.21
CA PHE A 50 -3.10 5.92 5.64
C PHE A 50 -2.20 4.69 5.81
N TYR A 51 -2.19 4.11 7.01
CA TYR A 51 -1.39 2.92 7.28
C TYR A 51 -1.79 1.74 6.39
N GLU A 52 -3.09 1.56 6.15
CA GLU A 52 -3.57 0.51 5.26
C GLU A 52 -3.12 0.70 3.81
N VAL A 53 -3.15 1.94 3.31
CA VAL A 53 -2.62 2.28 1.99
C VAL A 53 -1.10 2.05 1.96
N TYR A 54 -0.41 2.44 3.01
CA TYR A 54 1.04 2.21 3.14
C TYR A 54 1.38 0.73 3.07
N GLN A 55 0.63 -0.12 3.77
CA GLN A 55 0.85 -1.57 3.69
C GLN A 55 0.66 -2.10 2.28
N ALA A 56 -0.40 -1.67 1.59
CA ALA A 56 -0.62 -2.06 0.20
C ALA A 56 0.53 -1.61 -0.70
N TYR A 57 1.05 -0.41 -0.47
CA TYR A 57 2.20 0.12 -1.18
C TYR A 57 3.45 -0.74 -0.98
N ARG A 58 3.73 -1.14 0.26
CA ARG A 58 4.89 -1.99 0.59
C ARG A 58 4.74 -3.40 0.04
N GLU A 59 3.57 -3.99 0.12
CA GLU A 59 3.30 -5.33 -0.42
C GLU A 59 3.50 -5.38 -1.92
N ALA A 60 3.07 -4.34 -2.64
CA ALA A 60 3.28 -4.26 -4.09
C ALA A 60 4.77 -4.30 -4.43
N ALA A 61 5.60 -3.57 -3.69
CA ALA A 61 7.04 -3.58 -3.91
C ALA A 61 7.64 -4.97 -3.64
N GLU A 62 7.22 -5.64 -2.59
CA GLU A 62 7.68 -7.00 -2.26
C GLU A 62 7.28 -8.02 -3.33
N ASP A 63 6.05 -7.90 -3.85
CA ASP A 63 5.52 -8.82 -4.84
C ASP A 63 6.01 -8.53 -6.26
N GLY A 64 6.72 -7.40 -6.47
CA GLY A 64 7.20 -7.00 -7.78
C GLY A 64 6.13 -6.40 -8.68
N ASN A 65 5.05 -5.87 -8.10
CA ASN A 65 4.00 -5.21 -8.85
C ASN A 65 4.33 -3.73 -9.08
N GLU A 66 3.92 -3.22 -10.21
CA GLU A 66 4.12 -1.80 -10.54
C GLU A 66 3.24 -0.89 -9.69
N PHE A 67 2.00 -1.31 -9.39
CA PHE A 67 1.02 -0.51 -8.67
C PHE A 67 0.61 -1.19 -7.38
N LEU A 68 0.20 -0.40 -6.38
CA LEU A 68 -0.38 -0.97 -5.17
C LEU A 68 -1.72 -1.65 -5.48
N ASN A 69 -2.07 -2.63 -4.67
CA ASN A 69 -3.27 -3.44 -4.87
C ASN A 69 -4.11 -3.51 -3.60
N PHE A 70 -5.43 -3.39 -3.77
CA PHE A 70 -6.37 -3.67 -2.70
C PHE A 70 -7.07 -5.00 -2.97
N ASP A 71 -7.12 -5.88 -1.97
CA ASP A 71 -7.79 -7.18 -2.08
C ASP A 71 -9.12 -7.23 -1.34
N SER A 72 -9.41 -6.26 -0.48
CA SER A 72 -10.72 -6.14 0.17
C SER A 72 -10.95 -4.72 0.68
N VAL A 73 -12.14 -4.19 0.44
CA VAL A 73 -12.57 -2.90 1.00
C VAL A 73 -14.02 -3.04 1.42
N PHE A 74 -14.32 -2.81 2.68
CA PHE A 74 -15.60 -3.18 3.28
C PHE A 74 -16.67 -2.09 3.25
N ASN A 75 -16.30 -0.82 3.02
CA ASN A 75 -17.31 0.24 2.96
C ASN A 75 -16.84 1.42 2.10
N SER A 76 -17.81 2.23 1.65
CA SER A 76 -17.56 3.36 0.75
C SER A 76 -16.74 4.48 1.40
N GLU A 77 -16.83 4.66 2.72
CA GLU A 77 -16.03 5.67 3.42
C GLU A 77 -14.55 5.34 3.34
N LYS A 78 -14.19 4.06 3.49
CA LYS A 78 -12.82 3.58 3.32
C LYS A 78 -12.33 3.83 1.90
N VAL A 79 -13.15 3.53 0.89
CA VAL A 79 -12.81 3.75 -0.51
C VAL A 79 -12.48 5.22 -0.76
N ASN A 80 -13.34 6.13 -0.30
CA ASN A 80 -13.12 7.57 -0.45
C ASN A 80 -11.81 8.01 0.21
N SER A 81 -11.54 7.51 1.41
CA SER A 81 -10.31 7.81 2.16
C SER A 81 -9.08 7.32 1.42
N TYR A 82 -9.11 6.09 0.90
CA TYR A 82 -7.98 5.52 0.17
C TYR A 82 -7.68 6.29 -1.11
N VAL A 83 -8.70 6.64 -1.88
CA VAL A 83 -8.54 7.42 -3.12
C VAL A 83 -7.93 8.77 -2.81
N ARG A 84 -8.40 9.46 -1.76
CA ARG A 84 -7.85 10.74 -1.33
C ARG A 84 -6.37 10.61 -0.96
N ILE A 85 -6.03 9.61 -0.16
CA ILE A 85 -4.65 9.37 0.27
C ILE A 85 -3.75 9.08 -0.93
N MET A 86 -4.20 8.22 -1.84
CA MET A 86 -3.45 7.93 -3.06
C MET A 86 -3.21 9.19 -3.89
N LYS A 87 -4.25 9.99 -4.07
CA LYS A 87 -4.16 11.24 -4.83
C LYS A 87 -3.19 12.21 -4.19
N GLU A 88 -3.24 12.39 -2.86
CA GLU A 88 -2.32 13.25 -2.11
C GLU A 88 -0.87 12.79 -2.22
N ASN A 89 -0.63 11.51 -2.47
CA ASN A 89 0.71 10.94 -2.60
C ASN A 89 1.14 10.73 -4.06
N GLY A 90 0.41 11.31 -5.01
CA GLY A 90 0.79 11.27 -6.43
C GLY A 90 0.59 9.93 -7.11
N ILE A 91 -0.18 9.03 -6.51
CA ILE A 91 -0.49 7.74 -7.11
C ILE A 91 -1.62 7.94 -8.13
N LYS A 92 -1.36 7.52 -9.37
CA LYS A 92 -2.32 7.69 -10.46
C LYS A 92 -2.98 6.38 -10.90
N HIS A 93 -2.38 5.25 -10.57
CA HIS A 93 -2.89 3.93 -10.94
C HIS A 93 -2.81 2.98 -9.77
N PHE A 94 -3.78 2.09 -9.65
CA PHE A 94 -3.80 1.04 -8.65
C PHE A 94 -4.62 -0.14 -9.16
N THR A 95 -4.57 -1.26 -8.47
CA THR A 95 -5.33 -2.45 -8.84
C THR A 95 -6.25 -2.89 -7.72
N TYR A 96 -7.26 -3.67 -8.08
CA TYR A 96 -8.20 -4.29 -7.16
C TYR A 96 -8.42 -5.74 -7.59
N SER A 97 -8.29 -6.69 -6.66
CA SER A 97 -8.26 -8.11 -6.99
C SER A 97 -9.15 -9.00 -6.14
N SER A 98 -10.10 -8.43 -5.40
CA SER A 98 -10.94 -9.22 -4.49
C SER A 98 -11.80 -10.25 -5.23
N THR A 99 -11.96 -11.43 -4.61
CA THR A 99 -12.86 -12.48 -5.08
C THR A 99 -14.19 -12.52 -4.30
N TRP A 100 -14.42 -11.55 -3.42
CA TRP A 100 -15.63 -11.47 -2.61
C TRP A 100 -16.85 -11.11 -3.46
N THR A 101 -18.03 -11.50 -2.99
CA THR A 101 -19.29 -11.23 -3.70
C THR A 101 -19.59 -9.75 -3.87
N ASP A 102 -18.98 -8.90 -3.03
CA ASP A 102 -19.15 -7.44 -3.07
C ASP A 102 -18.19 -6.72 -4.02
N SER A 103 -17.44 -7.45 -4.82
CA SER A 103 -16.41 -6.86 -5.70
C SER A 103 -16.99 -5.80 -6.65
N ILE A 104 -18.16 -6.05 -7.23
CA ILE A 104 -18.81 -5.10 -8.14
C ILE A 104 -19.15 -3.80 -7.40
N ARG A 105 -19.67 -3.91 -6.18
CA ARG A 105 -19.96 -2.73 -5.36
C ARG A 105 -18.68 -1.95 -5.02
N CYS A 106 -17.61 -2.62 -4.69
CA CYS A 106 -16.34 -1.96 -4.39
C CYS A 106 -15.81 -1.19 -5.60
N VAL A 107 -15.86 -1.79 -6.78
CA VAL A 107 -15.45 -1.12 -8.02
C VAL A 107 -16.34 0.11 -8.26
N TRP A 108 -17.65 -0.03 -8.07
CA TRP A 108 -18.58 1.10 -8.19
C TRP A 108 -18.24 2.20 -7.20
N ASP A 109 -17.93 1.85 -5.95
CA ASP A 109 -17.50 2.81 -4.92
C ASP A 109 -16.21 3.56 -5.32
N PHE A 110 -15.23 2.86 -5.90
CA PHE A 110 -14.02 3.50 -6.41
C PHE A 110 -14.34 4.49 -7.52
N GLU A 111 -15.25 4.15 -8.44
CA GLU A 111 -15.66 5.08 -9.49
C GLU A 111 -16.35 6.32 -8.90
N GLN A 112 -17.20 6.14 -7.90
CA GLN A 112 -17.87 7.25 -7.23
C GLN A 112 -16.85 8.15 -6.50
N ALA A 113 -15.74 7.60 -6.04
CA ALA A 113 -14.67 8.34 -5.38
C ALA A 113 -13.72 9.05 -6.35
N GLY A 114 -13.91 8.87 -7.66
CA GLY A 114 -13.13 9.56 -8.67
C GLY A 114 -12.13 8.70 -9.43
N ALA A 115 -12.10 7.39 -9.21
CA ALA A 115 -11.26 6.49 -9.98
C ALA A 115 -12.01 6.02 -11.23
N GLN A 116 -11.26 5.65 -12.27
CA GLN A 116 -11.82 5.15 -13.54
C GLN A 116 -11.23 3.78 -13.86
N LEU A 117 -12.10 2.87 -14.30
CA LEU A 117 -11.66 1.56 -14.80
C LEU A 117 -10.80 1.74 -16.05
N GLU A 118 -9.66 1.09 -16.09
CA GLU A 118 -8.80 1.08 -17.26
C GLU A 118 -8.85 -0.24 -18.00
N LYS A 119 -8.60 -1.35 -17.31
CA LYS A 119 -8.52 -2.67 -17.94
C LYS A 119 -8.51 -3.78 -16.88
N VAL A 120 -8.73 -5.00 -17.33
CA VAL A 120 -8.42 -6.20 -16.56
C VAL A 120 -6.95 -6.54 -16.82
N THR A 121 -6.24 -6.89 -15.79
CA THR A 121 -4.81 -7.21 -15.85
C THR A 121 -4.50 -8.38 -14.92
N GLN A 122 -3.23 -8.66 -14.74
CA GLN A 122 -2.76 -9.68 -13.81
C GLN A 122 -1.72 -9.06 -12.89
N ILE A 123 -1.72 -9.51 -11.64
CA ILE A 123 -0.75 -9.08 -10.65
C ILE A 123 -0.11 -10.30 -9.99
N GLN A 124 1.04 -10.08 -9.36
CA GLN A 124 1.69 -11.09 -8.55
C GLN A 124 1.16 -10.99 -7.12
N TYR A 125 0.71 -12.10 -6.58
CA TYR A 125 0.21 -12.19 -5.21
C TYR A 125 0.76 -13.45 -4.57
N ARG A 126 1.74 -13.30 -3.66
CA ARG A 126 2.37 -14.41 -2.92
C ARG A 126 2.72 -15.59 -3.85
N ASP A 127 3.65 -15.39 -4.77
CA ASP A 127 4.13 -16.42 -5.70
C ASP A 127 3.10 -16.91 -6.71
N LYS A 128 1.94 -16.26 -6.79
CA LYS A 128 0.89 -16.59 -7.77
C LYS A 128 0.56 -15.38 -8.63
N GLU A 129 0.19 -15.66 -9.86
CA GLU A 129 -0.35 -14.64 -10.74
C GLU A 129 -1.87 -14.71 -10.69
N ILE A 130 -2.52 -13.59 -10.35
CA ILE A 130 -3.98 -13.54 -10.21
C ILE A 130 -4.56 -12.41 -11.07
N PRO A 131 -5.82 -12.55 -11.53
CA PRO A 131 -6.50 -11.47 -12.24
C PRO A 131 -6.76 -10.28 -11.32
N ALA A 132 -6.71 -9.08 -11.88
CA ALA A 132 -7.01 -7.85 -11.16
C ALA A 132 -7.60 -6.83 -12.12
N ILE A 133 -8.30 -5.86 -11.56
CA ILE A 133 -8.80 -4.71 -12.30
C ILE A 133 -7.86 -3.54 -12.04
N GLN A 134 -7.44 -2.87 -13.10
CA GLN A 134 -6.62 -1.67 -12.99
C GLN A 134 -7.52 -0.43 -13.09
N LEU A 135 -7.31 0.52 -12.18
CA LEU A 135 -8.03 1.78 -12.14
C LEU A 135 -7.04 2.94 -12.15
N LYS A 136 -7.49 4.11 -12.60
CA LYS A 136 -6.67 5.31 -12.56
C LYS A 136 -7.38 6.43 -11.79
N ILE A 137 -6.58 7.33 -11.23
CA ILE A 137 -7.04 8.52 -10.51
C ILE A 137 -6.56 9.73 -11.29
N ASP A 138 -7.46 10.61 -11.66
CA ASP A 138 -7.13 11.86 -12.35
C ASP A 138 -6.63 12.94 -11.39
#